data_f588e40f8e52e9b4b9ecd2642f29459f
#
_entry.id   f588e40f8e52e9b4b9ecd2642f29459f
#
_cell.length_a   1.000
_cell.length_b   1.000
_cell.length_c   1.000
_cell.angle_alpha   90.00
_cell.angle_beta   90.00
_cell.angle_gamma   90.00
#
_symmetry.space_group_name_H-M   'P 1'
#
loop_
_entity.id
_entity.type
_entity.pdbx_description
1 polymer ?
#
loop_
_entity_poly.entity_id
_entity_poly.type
_entity_poly.pdbx_seq_one_letter_code
_entity_poly.pdbx_strand_id
1 'polypeptide(L)'
;MKLVIIGAGRIGLAVKKLLKNDFDIKIGDIRVAAKTAGISGIEFIDASNLKMLSNFLDGYDAVLSATNYKFNRSIVQFALQKKMHYIDLTEDVETIKWIQDFTIEEQSVSIIPQCGLAPGAINIIGGHLASQFEKTVSLKLRVGALPLYSANRMSYYLSWNTAGLLNEYVNPCDAIVNRIRMKVKPLESVEKIVIDGIEYEAFNTSGGAGTLTDTYWLRINELDYKTIRYPGHVDYLRFMFEDLGLKNNMELANDIFNQNVPTTTDDVVIFFVKATGYNNGTLTEKNWVCKIYGKDGMTAIERATASGVAEVLCILKNKKLNLGFVKQEDIPFDDFINGKFGEIYGTT
;
A
#
# COMPACT_ATOMS: atom_id res chain seq x y z
N MET A 1 -22.33 -6.84 -7.12
CA MET A 1 -21.03 -6.85 -7.83
C MET A 1 -20.32 -8.14 -7.49
N LYS A 2 -19.88 -8.88 -8.50
CA LYS A 2 -19.13 -10.12 -8.35
C LYS A 2 -17.64 -9.81 -8.37
N LEU A 3 -16.92 -10.25 -7.33
CA LEU A 3 -15.49 -9.97 -7.13
C LEU A 3 -14.70 -11.26 -7.16
N VAL A 4 -13.66 -11.30 -7.97
CA VAL A 4 -12.65 -12.36 -7.91
C VAL A 4 -11.41 -11.84 -7.18
N ILE A 5 -10.88 -12.63 -6.24
CA ILE A 5 -9.63 -12.35 -5.53
C ILE A 5 -8.59 -13.40 -5.92
N ILE A 6 -7.47 -12.96 -6.46
CA ILE A 6 -6.32 -13.82 -6.76
C ILE A 6 -5.28 -13.64 -5.66
N GLY A 7 -5.06 -14.70 -4.88
CA GLY A 7 -4.22 -14.71 -3.69
C GLY A 7 -5.02 -14.81 -2.39
N ALA A 8 -5.00 -15.97 -1.75
CA ALA A 8 -5.58 -16.21 -0.43
C ALA A 8 -4.51 -16.09 0.67
N GLY A 9 -3.66 -15.07 0.56
CA GLY A 9 -2.75 -14.64 1.61
C GLY A 9 -3.48 -13.85 2.71
N ARG A 10 -2.72 -13.28 3.65
CA ARG A 10 -3.27 -12.50 4.77
C ARG A 10 -4.24 -11.42 4.29
N ILE A 11 -3.85 -10.61 3.32
CA ILE A 11 -4.67 -9.49 2.83
C ILE A 11 -5.88 -9.98 2.03
N GLY A 12 -5.70 -10.92 1.09
CA GLY A 12 -6.83 -11.46 0.32
C GLY A 12 -7.91 -12.08 1.21
N LEU A 13 -7.53 -12.81 2.25
CA LEU A 13 -8.46 -13.37 3.23
C LEU A 13 -9.12 -12.30 4.11
N ALA A 14 -8.37 -11.28 4.52
CA ALA A 14 -8.90 -10.15 5.27
C ALA A 14 -9.94 -9.37 4.46
N VAL A 15 -9.67 -9.07 3.18
CA VAL A 15 -10.63 -8.42 2.27
C VAL A 15 -11.88 -9.29 2.08
N LYS A 16 -11.70 -10.61 1.85
CA LYS A 16 -12.85 -11.54 1.78
C LYS A 16 -13.70 -11.48 3.04
N LYS A 17 -13.07 -11.48 4.23
CA LYS A 17 -13.75 -11.41 5.53
C LYS A 17 -14.56 -10.10 5.68
N LEU A 18 -13.99 -8.96 5.28
CA LEU A 18 -14.65 -7.66 5.37
C LEU A 18 -15.83 -7.55 4.40
N LEU A 19 -15.67 -8.02 3.16
CA LEU A 19 -16.63 -7.82 2.06
C LEU A 19 -17.65 -8.95 1.87
N LYS A 20 -17.61 -10.02 2.66
CA LYS A 20 -18.45 -11.24 2.48
C LYS A 20 -19.96 -10.98 2.42
N ASN A 21 -20.44 -9.90 3.04
CA ASN A 21 -21.85 -9.54 3.04
C ASN A 21 -22.23 -8.51 1.95
N ASP A 22 -21.22 -7.89 1.33
CA ASP A 22 -21.39 -6.79 0.38
C ASP A 22 -21.16 -7.22 -1.08
N PHE A 23 -20.39 -8.32 -1.28
CA PHE A 23 -19.97 -8.82 -2.59
C PHE A 23 -20.17 -10.34 -2.70
N ASP A 24 -20.42 -10.80 -3.93
CA ASP A 24 -20.31 -12.21 -4.30
C ASP A 24 -18.84 -12.50 -4.62
N ILE A 25 -18.14 -13.22 -3.73
CA ILE A 25 -16.67 -13.33 -3.76
C ILE A 25 -16.21 -14.73 -4.09
N LYS A 26 -15.45 -14.86 -5.19
CA LYS A 26 -14.61 -16.00 -5.49
C LYS A 26 -13.17 -15.68 -5.11
N ILE A 27 -12.47 -16.60 -4.46
CA ILE A 27 -11.06 -16.44 -4.11
C ILE A 27 -10.26 -17.68 -4.48
N GLY A 28 -9.06 -17.47 -5.03
CA GLY A 28 -8.17 -18.56 -5.41
C GLY A 28 -6.72 -18.35 -5.01
N ASP A 29 -6.00 -19.46 -4.79
CA ASP A 29 -4.57 -19.49 -4.48
C ASP A 29 -3.92 -20.78 -5.01
N ILE A 30 -2.64 -20.71 -5.34
CA ILE A 30 -1.85 -21.88 -5.76
C ILE A 30 -1.60 -22.85 -4.59
N ARG A 31 -1.67 -22.35 -3.34
CA ARG A 31 -1.35 -23.10 -2.11
C ARG A 31 -2.53 -23.85 -1.49
N VAL A 32 -3.64 -24.01 -2.20
CA VAL A 32 -4.89 -24.62 -1.65
C VAL A 32 -4.62 -25.98 -1.00
N ALA A 33 -3.76 -26.79 -1.61
CA ALA A 33 -3.47 -28.14 -1.10
C ALA A 33 -2.61 -28.15 0.19
N ALA A 34 -1.86 -27.07 0.50
CA ALA A 34 -0.83 -27.11 1.54
C ALA A 34 -1.15 -26.28 2.80
N LYS A 35 -1.89 -25.16 2.69
CA LYS A 35 -2.04 -24.18 3.78
C LYS A 35 -3.47 -23.78 4.12
N THR A 36 -4.43 -24.18 3.33
CA THR A 36 -5.85 -23.81 3.53
C THR A 36 -6.69 -24.96 4.07
N ALA A 37 -6.06 -25.99 4.57
CA ALA A 37 -6.75 -27.07 5.27
C ALA A 37 -7.61 -26.47 6.40
N GLY A 38 -8.93 -26.39 6.16
CA GLY A 38 -9.89 -25.81 7.11
C GLY A 38 -10.53 -24.47 6.68
N ILE A 39 -10.05 -23.77 5.65
CA ILE A 39 -10.73 -22.58 5.11
C ILE A 39 -11.56 -22.99 3.88
N SER A 40 -12.85 -23.19 4.08
CA SER A 40 -13.77 -23.52 2.99
C SER A 40 -13.89 -22.38 1.98
N GLY A 41 -14.08 -22.73 0.69
CA GLY A 41 -14.38 -21.76 -0.37
C GLY A 41 -13.17 -21.02 -0.90
N ILE A 42 -11.97 -21.66 -0.92
CA ILE A 42 -10.81 -21.22 -1.70
C ILE A 42 -10.62 -22.23 -2.83
N GLU A 43 -10.49 -21.74 -4.07
CA GLU A 43 -10.27 -22.55 -5.25
C GLU A 43 -8.79 -22.60 -5.64
N PHE A 44 -8.38 -23.67 -6.30
CA PHE A 44 -7.01 -23.74 -6.84
C PHE A 44 -6.87 -22.86 -8.08
N ILE A 45 -5.86 -22.00 -8.08
CA ILE A 45 -5.45 -21.20 -9.25
C ILE A 45 -3.94 -21.06 -9.30
N ASP A 46 -3.37 -21.39 -10.43
CA ASP A 46 -2.00 -21.03 -10.79
C ASP A 46 -2.05 -19.82 -11.74
N ALA A 47 -1.72 -18.64 -11.22
CA ALA A 47 -1.73 -17.40 -12.01
C ALA A 47 -0.64 -17.35 -13.10
N SER A 48 0.33 -18.26 -13.11
CA SER A 48 1.29 -18.42 -14.19
C SER A 48 0.72 -19.18 -15.39
N ASN A 49 -0.34 -19.95 -15.17
CA ASN A 49 -1.07 -20.64 -16.23
C ASN A 49 -2.14 -19.72 -16.83
N LEU A 50 -1.81 -19.10 -17.96
CA LEU A 50 -2.66 -18.08 -18.59
C LEU A 50 -4.07 -18.57 -18.95
N LYS A 51 -4.21 -19.84 -19.37
CA LYS A 51 -5.52 -20.43 -19.69
C LYS A 51 -6.36 -20.59 -18.41
N MET A 52 -5.75 -21.07 -17.34
CA MET A 52 -6.42 -21.21 -16.03
C MET A 52 -6.80 -19.84 -15.49
N LEU A 53 -5.91 -18.86 -15.56
CA LEU A 53 -6.16 -17.48 -15.12
C LEU A 53 -7.33 -16.89 -15.90
N SER A 54 -7.34 -16.97 -17.22
CA SER A 54 -8.44 -16.46 -18.04
C SER A 54 -9.78 -17.09 -17.65
N ASN A 55 -9.86 -18.42 -17.53
CA ASN A 55 -11.10 -19.11 -17.16
C ASN A 55 -11.54 -18.77 -15.72
N PHE A 56 -10.58 -18.53 -14.82
CA PHE A 56 -10.88 -18.21 -13.42
C PHE A 56 -11.58 -16.86 -13.28
N LEU A 57 -11.31 -15.92 -14.18
CA LEU A 57 -11.91 -14.59 -14.22
C LEU A 57 -13.30 -14.52 -14.86
N ASP A 58 -13.76 -15.59 -15.53
CA ASP A 58 -15.02 -15.54 -16.29
C ASP A 58 -16.25 -15.27 -15.42
N GLY A 59 -17.07 -14.31 -15.87
CA GLY A 59 -18.38 -14.00 -15.27
C GLY A 59 -18.32 -13.13 -14.03
N TYR A 60 -17.19 -12.44 -13.79
CA TYR A 60 -17.02 -11.51 -12.66
C TYR A 60 -16.91 -10.06 -13.15
N ASP A 61 -17.29 -9.12 -12.29
CA ASP A 61 -17.30 -7.67 -12.59
C ASP A 61 -15.96 -7.01 -12.27
N ALA A 62 -15.25 -7.52 -11.27
CA ALA A 62 -13.97 -6.96 -10.81
C ALA A 62 -13.00 -8.06 -10.37
N VAL A 63 -11.70 -7.79 -10.50
CA VAL A 63 -10.60 -8.61 -9.98
C VAL A 63 -9.72 -7.83 -9.03
N LEU A 64 -9.47 -8.39 -7.84
CA LEU A 64 -8.43 -7.94 -6.93
C LEU A 64 -7.21 -8.87 -7.04
N SER A 65 -6.07 -8.31 -7.45
CA SER A 65 -4.78 -8.99 -7.37
C SER A 65 -4.17 -8.78 -5.98
N ALA A 66 -4.28 -9.80 -5.13
CA ALA A 66 -3.65 -9.86 -3.80
C ALA A 66 -2.51 -10.90 -3.79
N THR A 67 -1.82 -11.05 -4.92
CA THR A 67 -0.71 -11.97 -5.14
C THR A 67 0.58 -11.22 -5.48
N ASN A 68 1.64 -11.93 -5.88
CA ASN A 68 2.90 -11.31 -6.27
C ASN A 68 2.73 -10.44 -7.53
N TYR A 69 3.27 -9.22 -7.51
CA TYR A 69 3.14 -8.21 -8.58
C TYR A 69 3.57 -8.70 -9.96
N LYS A 70 4.45 -9.69 -10.06
CA LYS A 70 4.87 -10.31 -11.33
C LYS A 70 3.70 -10.84 -12.17
N PHE A 71 2.56 -11.16 -11.55
CA PHE A 71 1.36 -11.62 -12.24
C PHE A 71 0.41 -10.49 -12.65
N ASN A 72 0.60 -9.28 -12.13
CA ASN A 72 -0.34 -8.17 -12.33
C ASN A 72 -0.51 -7.82 -13.82
N ARG A 73 0.57 -7.87 -14.63
CA ARG A 73 0.49 -7.60 -16.06
C ARG A 73 -0.46 -8.55 -16.78
N SER A 74 -0.38 -9.85 -16.51
CA SER A 74 -1.30 -10.83 -17.10
C SER A 74 -2.73 -10.68 -16.57
N ILE A 75 -2.89 -10.39 -15.28
CA ILE A 75 -4.21 -10.23 -14.66
C ILE A 75 -4.93 -8.99 -15.25
N VAL A 76 -4.26 -7.84 -15.37
CA VAL A 76 -4.86 -6.63 -15.96
C VAL A 76 -5.20 -6.84 -17.44
N GLN A 77 -4.35 -7.52 -18.22
CA GLN A 77 -4.64 -7.83 -19.61
C GLN A 77 -5.94 -8.64 -19.77
N PHE A 78 -6.12 -9.70 -18.97
CA PHE A 78 -7.36 -10.48 -19.01
C PHE A 78 -8.55 -9.71 -18.43
N ALA A 79 -8.35 -8.89 -17.40
CA ALA A 79 -9.41 -8.04 -16.88
C ALA A 79 -9.98 -7.11 -17.96
N LEU A 80 -9.12 -6.45 -18.73
CA LEU A 80 -9.53 -5.57 -19.83
C LEU A 80 -10.26 -6.35 -20.95
N GLN A 81 -9.71 -7.49 -21.37
CA GLN A 81 -10.36 -8.34 -22.39
C GLN A 81 -11.78 -8.76 -21.98
N LYS A 82 -12.02 -8.92 -20.67
CA LYS A 82 -13.33 -9.32 -20.11
C LYS A 82 -14.18 -8.15 -19.60
N LYS A 83 -13.71 -6.92 -19.82
CA LYS A 83 -14.36 -5.68 -19.34
C LYS A 83 -14.62 -5.70 -17.82
N MET A 84 -13.63 -6.14 -17.07
CA MET A 84 -13.64 -6.19 -15.61
C MET A 84 -12.86 -5.02 -15.04
N HIS A 85 -13.32 -4.46 -13.93
CA HIS A 85 -12.50 -3.55 -13.13
C HIS A 85 -11.29 -4.29 -12.55
N TYR A 86 -10.15 -3.61 -12.48
CA TYR A 86 -8.90 -4.16 -11.97
C TYR A 86 -8.45 -3.39 -10.73
N ILE A 87 -8.04 -4.12 -9.70
CA ILE A 87 -7.49 -3.57 -8.46
C ILE A 87 -6.25 -4.38 -8.06
N ASP A 88 -5.20 -3.73 -7.58
CA ASP A 88 -4.05 -4.38 -6.98
C ASP A 88 -3.49 -3.61 -5.77
N LEU A 89 -2.48 -4.18 -5.13
CA LEU A 89 -1.84 -3.69 -3.90
C LEU A 89 -0.36 -3.38 -4.12
N THR A 90 0.12 -3.37 -5.36
CA THR A 90 1.56 -3.36 -5.63
C THR A 90 2.22 -2.02 -5.32
N GLU A 91 3.40 -2.09 -4.73
CA GLU A 91 4.35 -0.97 -4.57
C GLU A 91 5.39 -0.91 -5.69
N ASP A 92 5.42 -1.90 -6.60
CA ASP A 92 6.40 -2.00 -7.68
C ASP A 92 6.22 -0.93 -8.75
N VAL A 93 7.17 0.03 -8.79
CA VAL A 93 7.11 1.22 -9.65
C VAL A 93 7.10 0.88 -11.15
N GLU A 94 7.85 -0.15 -11.56
CA GLU A 94 7.92 -0.55 -12.98
C GLU A 94 6.61 -1.20 -13.44
N THR A 95 6.01 -2.02 -12.59
CA THR A 95 4.71 -2.63 -12.87
C THR A 95 3.63 -1.56 -13.00
N ILE A 96 3.60 -0.56 -12.11
CA ILE A 96 2.63 0.55 -12.17
C ILE A 96 2.78 1.36 -13.43
N LYS A 97 4.01 1.74 -13.78
CA LYS A 97 4.28 2.49 -15.02
C LYS A 97 3.81 1.69 -16.24
N TRP A 98 4.10 0.40 -16.28
CA TRP A 98 3.64 -0.46 -17.38
C TRP A 98 2.10 -0.53 -17.43
N ILE A 99 1.40 -0.67 -16.29
CA ILE A 99 -0.07 -0.67 -16.24
C ILE A 99 -0.60 0.66 -16.75
N GLN A 100 -0.07 1.78 -16.30
CA GLN A 100 -0.48 3.12 -16.72
C GLN A 100 -0.34 3.31 -18.24
N ASP A 101 0.82 2.95 -18.80
CA ASP A 101 1.09 3.06 -20.23
C ASP A 101 0.18 2.11 -21.04
N PHE A 102 -0.03 0.88 -20.55
CA PHE A 102 -0.85 -0.14 -21.22
C PHE A 102 -2.35 0.22 -21.21
N THR A 103 -2.82 0.95 -20.21
CA THR A 103 -4.24 1.27 -20.01
C THR A 103 -4.59 2.73 -20.36
N ILE A 104 -3.69 3.45 -21.05
CA ILE A 104 -3.82 4.89 -21.30
C ILE A 104 -5.09 5.28 -22.09
N GLU A 105 -5.56 4.39 -22.98
CA GLU A 105 -6.77 4.58 -23.79
C GLU A 105 -8.02 3.90 -23.19
N GLU A 106 -7.87 3.22 -22.05
CA GLU A 106 -8.99 2.48 -21.44
C GLU A 106 -10.02 3.45 -20.84
N GLN A 107 -11.28 3.30 -21.24
CA GLN A 107 -12.39 4.13 -20.80
C GLN A 107 -13.67 3.33 -20.47
N SER A 108 -13.58 2.00 -20.45
CA SER A 108 -14.76 1.16 -20.20
C SER A 108 -14.83 0.60 -18.78
N VAL A 109 -13.69 0.50 -18.10
CA VAL A 109 -13.56 -0.03 -16.73
C VAL A 109 -12.58 0.84 -15.92
N SER A 110 -12.64 0.73 -14.60
CA SER A 110 -11.67 1.39 -13.71
C SER A 110 -10.49 0.48 -13.46
N ILE A 111 -9.28 1.02 -13.57
CA ILE A 111 -8.01 0.35 -13.29
C ILE A 111 -7.39 1.05 -12.09
N ILE A 112 -7.41 0.41 -10.93
CA ILE A 112 -7.10 1.02 -9.63
C ILE A 112 -5.91 0.30 -9.00
N PRO A 113 -4.68 0.51 -9.48
CA PRO A 113 -3.50 -0.09 -8.88
C PRO A 113 -3.11 0.61 -7.58
N GLN A 114 -2.15 0.03 -6.83
CA GLN A 114 -1.62 0.62 -5.61
C GLN A 114 -2.66 0.84 -4.49
N CYS A 115 -3.73 0.06 -4.48
CA CYS A 115 -4.86 0.22 -3.58
C CYS A 115 -4.61 -0.47 -2.22
N GLY A 116 -3.52 -0.11 -1.53
CA GLY A 116 -3.16 -0.69 -0.24
C GLY A 116 -3.18 0.33 0.90
N LEU A 117 -2.18 0.21 1.76
CA LEU A 117 -1.95 1.12 2.88
C LEU A 117 -1.02 2.27 2.44
N ALA A 118 0.16 1.91 1.94
CA ALA A 118 1.21 2.77 1.41
C ALA A 118 2.00 1.98 0.35
N PRO A 119 1.71 2.17 -0.93
CA PRO A 119 0.75 3.12 -1.51
C PRO A 119 -0.72 2.74 -1.28
N GLY A 120 -1.61 3.72 -1.31
CA GLY A 120 -3.06 3.56 -1.16
C GLY A 120 -3.67 4.60 -0.23
N ALA A 121 -4.16 4.21 0.94
CA ALA A 121 -4.82 5.10 1.90
C ALA A 121 -4.00 6.36 2.24
N ILE A 122 -2.67 6.24 2.36
CA ILE A 122 -1.78 7.38 2.63
C ILE A 122 -1.83 8.42 1.49
N ASN A 123 -1.99 7.95 0.24
CA ASN A 123 -2.02 8.81 -0.94
C ASN A 123 -3.37 9.52 -1.07
N ILE A 124 -4.48 8.85 -0.73
CA ILE A 124 -5.82 9.45 -0.66
C ILE A 124 -5.82 10.60 0.36
N ILE A 125 -5.34 10.34 1.58
CA ILE A 125 -5.25 11.34 2.66
C ILE A 125 -4.26 12.45 2.30
N GLY A 126 -3.09 12.10 1.75
CA GLY A 126 -2.08 13.07 1.32
C GLY A 126 -2.57 14.00 0.21
N GLY A 127 -3.23 13.45 -0.81
CA GLY A 127 -3.86 14.22 -1.88
C GLY A 127 -4.93 15.18 -1.36
N HIS A 128 -5.78 14.69 -0.45
CA HIS A 128 -6.79 15.53 0.21
C HIS A 128 -6.16 16.69 0.99
N LEU A 129 -5.17 16.43 1.85
CA LEU A 129 -4.53 17.51 2.60
C LEU A 129 -3.84 18.53 1.69
N ALA A 130 -3.16 18.06 0.64
CA ALA A 130 -2.52 18.95 -0.32
C ALA A 130 -3.55 19.81 -1.08
N SER A 131 -4.72 19.28 -1.41
CA SER A 131 -5.78 20.01 -2.12
C SER A 131 -6.44 21.12 -1.30
N GLN A 132 -6.21 21.18 0.02
CA GLN A 132 -6.79 22.17 0.92
C GLN A 132 -6.05 23.52 0.92
N PHE A 133 -5.01 23.66 0.10
CA PHE A 133 -4.24 24.90 -0.04
C PHE A 133 -4.40 25.49 -1.43
N GLU A 134 -4.44 26.83 -1.53
CA GLU A 134 -4.34 27.53 -2.81
C GLU A 134 -3.02 27.22 -3.51
N LYS A 135 -1.95 27.08 -2.71
CA LYS A 135 -0.62 26.71 -3.17
C LYS A 135 0.06 25.82 -2.13
N THR A 136 0.13 24.55 -2.42
CA THR A 136 0.85 23.58 -1.57
C THR A 136 2.36 23.79 -1.72
N VAL A 137 3.08 23.82 -0.61
CA VAL A 137 4.53 23.99 -0.56
C VAL A 137 5.23 22.65 -0.30
N SER A 138 4.74 21.90 0.67
CA SER A 138 5.32 20.58 0.99
C SER A 138 4.25 19.56 1.37
N LEU A 139 4.52 18.29 1.06
CA LEU A 139 3.71 17.15 1.45
C LEU A 139 4.62 16.05 1.99
N LYS A 140 4.44 15.70 3.26
CA LYS A 140 5.22 14.67 3.96
C LYS A 140 4.30 13.51 4.32
N LEU A 141 4.62 12.33 3.83
CA LEU A 141 3.88 11.09 4.04
C LEU A 141 4.71 10.17 4.94
N ARG A 142 4.16 9.74 6.08
CA ARG A 142 4.85 8.88 7.04
C ARG A 142 3.93 7.73 7.45
N VAL A 143 4.38 6.49 7.26
CA VAL A 143 3.65 5.29 7.68
C VAL A 143 4.59 4.36 8.44
N GLY A 144 4.12 3.80 9.53
CA GLY A 144 4.83 2.75 10.26
C GLY A 144 3.92 1.57 10.53
N ALA A 145 4.41 0.36 10.31
CA ALA A 145 3.86 -0.87 10.85
C ALA A 145 4.86 -1.40 11.88
N LEU A 146 4.49 -1.38 13.14
CA LEU A 146 5.38 -1.56 14.28
C LEU A 146 4.81 -2.59 15.26
N PRO A 147 5.64 -3.41 15.91
CA PRO A 147 5.20 -4.17 17.07
C PRO A 147 4.79 -3.23 18.19
N LEU A 148 3.73 -3.56 18.94
CA LEU A 148 3.37 -2.82 20.17
C LEU A 148 4.45 -2.96 21.24
N TYR A 149 5.06 -4.15 21.31
CA TYR A 149 6.11 -4.47 22.26
C TYR A 149 7.27 -5.11 21.51
N SER A 150 8.44 -4.49 21.59
CA SER A 150 9.64 -5.04 20.99
C SER A 150 10.67 -5.42 22.03
N ALA A 151 11.18 -6.64 21.92
CA ALA A 151 12.21 -7.18 22.82
C ALA A 151 13.57 -7.39 22.11
N ASN A 152 13.63 -7.14 20.78
CA ASN A 152 14.89 -7.26 20.05
C ASN A 152 15.53 -5.89 19.80
N ARG A 153 16.83 -5.88 19.48
CA ARG A 153 17.59 -4.64 19.28
C ARG A 153 17.14 -3.83 18.06
N MET A 154 16.60 -4.49 17.03
CA MET A 154 16.02 -3.80 15.88
C MET A 154 14.69 -3.13 16.19
N SER A 155 14.09 -3.44 17.35
CA SER A 155 12.74 -3.02 17.72
C SER A 155 11.73 -3.28 16.60
N TYR A 156 11.85 -4.45 15.94
CA TYR A 156 11.06 -4.79 14.78
C TYR A 156 10.67 -6.27 14.76
N TYR A 157 9.44 -6.54 14.33
CA TYR A 157 8.90 -7.86 14.05
C TYR A 157 8.27 -7.87 12.65
N LEU A 158 8.38 -9.00 11.95
CA LEU A 158 7.77 -9.15 10.64
C LEU A 158 6.24 -9.16 10.77
N SER A 159 5.60 -8.17 10.19
CA SER A 159 4.14 -8.04 10.16
C SER A 159 3.54 -8.31 8.77
N TRP A 160 4.36 -8.27 7.71
CA TRP A 160 3.93 -8.46 6.34
C TRP A 160 5.00 -9.17 5.48
N ASN A 161 4.92 -9.10 4.15
CA ASN A 161 5.79 -9.83 3.23
C ASN A 161 7.25 -9.35 3.31
N THR A 162 8.16 -10.25 3.61
CA THR A 162 9.59 -9.93 3.78
C THR A 162 10.24 -9.42 2.50
N ALA A 163 9.94 -10.00 1.35
CA ALA A 163 10.53 -9.55 0.07
C ALA A 163 10.10 -8.12 -0.27
N GLY A 164 8.82 -7.77 -0.04
CA GLY A 164 8.34 -6.39 -0.18
C GLY A 164 9.05 -5.43 0.77
N LEU A 165 9.15 -5.80 2.06
CA LEU A 165 9.88 -5.02 3.07
C LEU A 165 11.33 -4.74 2.65
N LEU A 166 12.05 -5.77 2.20
CA LEU A 166 13.43 -5.63 1.77
C LEU A 166 13.57 -4.76 0.52
N ASN A 167 12.64 -4.86 -0.44
CA ASN A 167 12.60 -4.00 -1.61
C ASN A 167 12.43 -2.52 -1.24
N GLU A 168 11.60 -2.21 -0.24
CA GLU A 168 11.45 -0.84 0.26
C GLU A 168 12.77 -0.27 0.80
N TYR A 169 13.63 -1.11 1.40
CA TYR A 169 14.89 -0.71 2.01
C TYR A 169 16.07 -0.58 1.04
N VAL A 170 15.96 -1.13 -0.18
CA VAL A 170 17.08 -1.13 -1.13
C VAL A 170 16.80 -0.35 -2.41
N ASN A 171 15.53 -0.22 -2.80
CA ASN A 171 15.17 0.46 -4.04
C ASN A 171 15.21 1.99 -3.89
N PRO A 172 15.59 2.73 -4.94
CA PRO A 172 15.52 4.19 -4.95
C PRO A 172 14.11 4.70 -4.71
N CYS A 173 13.99 5.79 -3.93
CA CYS A 173 12.72 6.36 -3.51
C CYS A 173 12.35 7.56 -4.38
N ASP A 174 11.11 7.63 -4.84
CA ASP A 174 10.60 8.80 -5.55
C ASP A 174 10.37 9.96 -4.58
N ALA A 175 10.86 11.15 -4.93
CA ALA A 175 10.68 12.37 -4.16
C ALA A 175 10.65 13.60 -5.07
N ILE A 176 10.14 14.70 -4.53
CA ILE A 176 10.30 16.04 -5.11
C ILE A 176 11.13 16.84 -4.11
N VAL A 177 12.27 17.35 -4.54
CA VAL A 177 13.20 18.16 -3.74
C VAL A 177 13.48 19.45 -4.50
N ASN A 178 13.22 20.61 -3.90
CA ASN A 178 13.38 21.91 -4.54
C ASN A 178 12.68 22.01 -5.93
N ARG A 179 11.46 21.46 -6.06
CA ARG A 179 10.68 21.37 -7.29
C ARG A 179 11.23 20.43 -8.36
N ILE A 180 12.25 19.66 -8.04
CA ILE A 180 12.85 18.69 -8.96
C ILE A 180 12.38 17.31 -8.54
N ARG A 181 11.72 16.59 -9.45
CA ARG A 181 11.43 15.17 -9.26
C ARG A 181 12.73 14.39 -9.41
N MET A 182 13.03 13.58 -8.41
CA MET A 182 14.27 12.82 -8.38
C MET A 182 14.14 11.52 -7.60
N LYS A 183 15.11 10.65 -7.77
CA LYS A 183 15.28 9.47 -6.92
C LYS A 183 16.24 9.83 -5.78
N VAL A 184 15.82 9.57 -4.55
CA VAL A 184 16.65 9.69 -3.34
C VAL A 184 17.02 8.30 -2.82
N LYS A 185 18.07 8.21 -2.04
CA LYS A 185 18.53 6.93 -1.49
C LYS A 185 17.60 6.44 -0.39
N PRO A 186 17.29 5.12 -0.34
CA PRO A 186 16.63 4.53 0.81
C PRO A 186 17.51 4.61 2.05
N LEU A 187 16.90 4.45 3.23
CA LEU A 187 17.53 4.48 4.56
C LEU A 187 18.22 5.80 4.92
N GLU A 188 18.08 6.84 4.08
CA GLU A 188 18.67 8.17 4.34
C GLU A 188 17.61 9.19 4.78
N SER A 189 18.05 10.43 5.03
CA SER A 189 17.23 11.56 5.48
C SER A 189 16.44 11.25 6.75
N VAL A 190 17.09 10.62 7.72
CA VAL A 190 16.46 10.25 9.00
C VAL A 190 15.97 11.49 9.72
N GLU A 191 14.73 11.44 10.19
CA GLU A 191 14.14 12.47 11.03
C GLU A 191 13.54 11.85 12.29
N LYS A 192 13.51 12.62 13.38
CA LYS A 192 12.84 12.26 14.62
C LYS A 192 11.42 12.81 14.62
N ILE A 193 10.46 11.98 14.97
CA ILE A 193 9.05 12.34 15.07
C ILE A 193 8.55 11.94 16.45
N VAL A 194 7.77 12.82 17.08
CA VAL A 194 7.11 12.50 18.34
C VAL A 194 5.60 12.43 18.08
N ILE A 195 5.00 11.28 18.40
CA ILE A 195 3.56 11.06 18.27
C ILE A 195 3.07 10.50 19.60
N ASP A 196 2.11 11.20 20.23
CA ASP A 196 1.57 10.85 21.56
C ASP A 196 2.65 10.66 22.64
N GLY A 197 3.70 11.50 22.62
CA GLY A 197 4.80 11.45 23.56
C GLY A 197 5.83 10.35 23.34
N ILE A 198 5.65 9.51 22.30
CA ILE A 198 6.59 8.47 21.93
C ILE A 198 7.48 8.97 20.78
N GLU A 199 8.80 8.86 20.95
CA GLU A 199 9.77 9.18 19.91
C GLU A 199 9.86 8.03 18.91
N TYR A 200 9.83 8.36 17.62
CA TYR A 200 10.06 7.49 16.49
C TYR A 200 11.13 8.10 15.60
N GLU A 201 11.71 7.27 14.73
CA GLU A 201 12.49 7.72 13.58
C GLU A 201 11.74 7.46 12.28
N ALA A 202 11.94 8.31 11.28
CA ALA A 202 11.43 8.07 9.94
C ALA A 202 12.53 8.32 8.91
N PHE A 203 12.60 7.46 7.90
CA PHE A 203 13.63 7.49 6.88
C PHE A 203 13.06 7.05 5.52
N ASN A 204 13.75 7.44 4.45
CA ASN A 204 13.31 7.15 3.09
C ASN A 204 13.16 5.66 2.84
N THR A 205 12.02 5.25 2.28
CA THR A 205 11.78 3.92 1.71
C THR A 205 11.02 4.02 0.41
N SER A 206 11.18 3.05 -0.48
CA SER A 206 10.58 3.11 -1.81
C SER A 206 9.10 2.74 -1.83
N GLY A 207 8.40 3.12 -2.90
CA GLY A 207 7.05 2.67 -3.23
C GLY A 207 5.91 3.52 -2.66
N GLY A 208 5.98 3.92 -1.38
CA GLY A 208 4.85 4.51 -0.67
C GLY A 208 4.36 5.88 -1.17
N ALA A 209 5.16 6.63 -1.92
CA ALA A 209 4.72 7.88 -2.53
C ALA A 209 3.66 7.67 -3.63
N GLY A 210 3.57 6.48 -4.20
CA GLY A 210 2.63 6.16 -5.27
C GLY A 210 2.76 7.11 -6.46
N THR A 211 1.63 7.55 -6.99
CA THR A 211 1.55 8.50 -8.12
C THR A 211 1.61 9.97 -7.71
N LEU A 212 1.69 10.29 -6.41
CA LEU A 212 1.70 11.68 -5.93
C LEU A 212 2.87 12.50 -6.49
N THR A 213 4.04 11.91 -6.70
CA THR A 213 5.18 12.60 -7.30
C THR A 213 4.90 13.00 -8.76
N ASP A 214 4.12 12.20 -9.50
CA ASP A 214 3.67 12.54 -10.86
C ASP A 214 2.63 13.64 -10.85
N THR A 215 1.71 13.58 -9.89
CA THR A 215 0.60 14.54 -9.78
C THR A 215 1.06 15.92 -9.33
N TYR A 216 2.06 16.01 -8.46
CA TYR A 216 2.45 17.25 -7.80
C TYR A 216 3.79 17.87 -8.25
N TRP A 217 4.60 17.20 -9.10
CA TRP A 217 5.99 17.61 -9.39
C TRP A 217 6.17 19.05 -9.91
N LEU A 218 5.17 19.63 -10.60
CA LEU A 218 5.19 21.03 -11.04
C LEU A 218 4.52 22.02 -10.06
N ARG A 219 3.91 21.50 -8.98
CA ARG A 219 3.02 22.28 -8.10
C ARG A 219 3.56 22.45 -6.69
N ILE A 220 4.54 21.63 -6.28
CA ILE A 220 5.02 21.56 -4.91
C ILE A 220 6.55 21.69 -4.85
N ASN A 221 7.08 22.22 -3.74
CA ASN A 221 8.52 22.31 -3.56
C ASN A 221 9.13 21.01 -3.05
N GLU A 222 8.45 20.36 -2.10
CA GLU A 222 8.93 19.18 -1.39
C GLU A 222 7.82 18.13 -1.28
N LEU A 223 8.10 16.90 -1.69
CA LEU A 223 7.26 15.74 -1.46
C LEU A 223 8.14 14.54 -1.17
N ASP A 224 7.92 13.91 -0.02
CA ASP A 224 8.64 12.69 0.34
C ASP A 224 7.76 11.69 1.12
N TYR A 225 8.08 10.43 0.96
CA TYR A 225 7.54 9.33 1.75
C TYR A 225 8.65 8.73 2.62
N LYS A 226 8.34 8.47 3.90
CA LYS A 226 9.24 7.79 4.82
C LYS A 226 8.51 6.74 5.64
N THR A 227 9.21 5.67 5.96
CA THR A 227 8.73 4.67 6.89
C THR A 227 9.07 5.03 8.33
N ILE A 228 8.08 4.93 9.22
CA ILE A 228 8.26 5.15 10.68
C ILE A 228 8.75 3.87 11.33
N ARG A 229 9.75 3.97 12.19
CA ARG A 229 10.27 2.88 13.04
C ARG A 229 10.61 3.40 14.45
N TYR A 230 10.85 2.49 15.38
CA TYR A 230 11.44 2.85 16.65
C TYR A 230 12.89 3.29 16.49
N PRO A 231 13.40 4.22 17.34
CA PRO A 231 14.75 4.76 17.21
C PRO A 231 15.84 3.71 17.18
N GLY A 232 16.80 3.85 16.26
CA GLY A 232 17.93 2.96 16.09
C GLY A 232 17.74 1.83 15.09
N HIS A 233 16.52 1.64 14.56
CA HIS A 233 16.26 0.60 13.55
C HIS A 233 17.05 0.81 12.27
N VAL A 234 17.11 2.05 11.78
CA VAL A 234 17.79 2.38 10.52
C VAL A 234 19.29 2.09 10.59
N ASP A 235 19.93 2.26 11.74
CA ASP A 235 21.37 2.01 11.88
C ASP A 235 21.70 0.50 11.73
N TYR A 236 20.86 -0.38 12.27
CA TYR A 236 20.98 -1.82 12.04
C TYR A 236 20.74 -2.22 10.59
N LEU A 237 19.79 -1.57 9.90
CA LEU A 237 19.57 -1.82 8.48
C LEU A 237 20.77 -1.37 7.63
N ARG A 238 21.33 -0.18 7.89
CA ARG A 238 22.55 0.29 7.21
C ARG A 238 23.70 -0.65 7.42
N PHE A 239 23.94 -1.05 8.65
CA PHE A 239 24.97 -2.04 8.97
C PHE A 239 24.80 -3.33 8.15
N MET A 240 23.58 -3.89 8.09
CA MET A 240 23.33 -5.12 7.35
C MET A 240 23.44 -4.93 5.83
N PHE A 241 22.80 -3.90 5.29
CA PHE A 241 22.69 -3.74 3.84
C PHE A 241 23.91 -3.07 3.21
N GLU A 242 24.54 -2.14 3.91
CA GLU A 242 25.69 -1.38 3.40
C GLU A 242 27.01 -2.00 3.84
N ASP A 243 27.26 -2.12 5.15
CA ASP A 243 28.55 -2.58 5.68
C ASP A 243 28.76 -4.08 5.47
N LEU A 244 27.75 -4.93 5.71
CA LEU A 244 27.80 -6.36 5.41
C LEU A 244 27.46 -6.70 3.97
N GLY A 245 27.00 -5.73 3.17
CA GLY A 245 26.73 -5.89 1.74
C GLY A 245 25.52 -6.76 1.40
N LEU A 246 24.58 -7.00 2.32
CA LEU A 246 23.39 -7.85 2.07
C LEU A 246 22.51 -7.35 0.93
N LYS A 247 22.57 -6.04 0.58
CA LYS A 247 21.89 -5.50 -0.60
C LYS A 247 22.30 -6.16 -1.92
N ASN A 248 23.46 -6.78 -1.97
CA ASN A 248 23.98 -7.47 -3.17
C ASN A 248 23.52 -8.95 -3.23
N ASN A 249 22.85 -9.44 -2.18
CA ASN A 249 22.34 -10.80 -2.12
C ASN A 249 20.96 -10.80 -1.42
N MET A 250 19.94 -10.39 -2.15
CA MET A 250 18.58 -10.23 -1.62
C MET A 250 17.93 -11.56 -1.24
N GLU A 251 18.33 -12.68 -1.85
CA GLU A 251 17.85 -14.00 -1.48
C GLU A 251 18.34 -14.37 -0.07
N LEU A 252 19.64 -14.20 0.19
CA LEU A 252 20.22 -14.39 1.53
C LEU A 252 19.58 -13.45 2.56
N ALA A 253 19.38 -12.16 2.22
CA ALA A 253 18.72 -11.21 3.10
C ALA A 253 17.30 -11.66 3.46
N ASN A 254 16.53 -12.12 2.47
CA ASN A 254 15.18 -12.64 2.67
C ASN A 254 15.16 -13.88 3.59
N ASP A 255 16.10 -14.78 3.40
CA ASP A 255 16.23 -15.99 4.25
C ASP A 255 16.60 -15.62 5.68
N ILE A 256 17.57 -14.71 5.87
CA ILE A 256 17.96 -14.23 7.21
C ILE A 256 16.75 -13.61 7.93
N PHE A 257 16.01 -12.74 7.28
CA PHE A 257 14.85 -12.10 7.89
C PHE A 257 13.74 -13.10 8.23
N ASN A 258 13.38 -13.97 7.29
CA ASN A 258 12.33 -14.97 7.51
C ASN A 258 12.65 -15.97 8.61
N GLN A 259 13.92 -16.32 8.81
CA GLN A 259 14.33 -17.32 9.80
C GLN A 259 14.60 -16.71 11.18
N ASN A 260 15.01 -15.45 11.26
CA ASN A 260 15.54 -14.88 12.50
C ASN A 260 14.77 -13.67 13.02
N VAL A 261 14.03 -12.93 12.17
CA VAL A 261 13.18 -11.83 12.66
C VAL A 261 11.84 -12.40 13.09
N PRO A 262 11.46 -12.25 14.36
CA PRO A 262 10.20 -12.82 14.85
C PRO A 262 8.98 -12.16 14.19
N THR A 263 7.85 -12.86 14.22
CA THR A 263 6.54 -12.33 13.80
C THR A 263 5.72 -11.92 15.02
N THR A 264 4.79 -11.01 14.85
CA THR A 264 3.83 -10.60 15.88
C THR A 264 2.42 -10.46 15.32
N THR A 265 1.43 -10.66 16.16
CA THR A 265 0.03 -10.29 15.95
C THR A 265 -0.34 -8.99 16.68
N ASP A 266 0.53 -8.55 17.60
CA ASP A 266 0.33 -7.35 18.42
C ASP A 266 1.12 -6.21 17.79
N ASP A 267 0.53 -5.58 16.81
CA ASP A 267 1.11 -4.51 16.02
C ASP A 267 0.24 -3.24 16.02
N VAL A 268 0.84 -2.14 15.63
CA VAL A 268 0.19 -0.87 15.39
C VAL A 268 0.61 -0.31 14.05
N VAL A 269 -0.34 0.20 13.28
CA VAL A 269 -0.07 1.01 12.10
C VAL A 269 -0.22 2.48 12.48
N ILE A 270 0.80 3.27 12.18
CA ILE A 270 0.85 4.71 12.45
C ILE A 270 0.84 5.45 11.11
N PHE A 271 -0.12 6.35 10.97
CA PHE A 271 -0.19 7.33 9.89
C PHE A 271 0.18 8.70 10.42
N PHE A 272 1.05 9.38 9.70
CA PHE A 272 1.34 10.79 9.92
C PHE A 272 1.52 11.47 8.56
N VAL A 273 0.56 12.29 8.18
CA VAL A 273 0.62 13.10 6.95
C VAL A 273 0.65 14.56 7.33
N LYS A 274 1.57 15.29 6.72
CA LYS A 274 1.74 16.72 6.96
C LYS A 274 1.79 17.45 5.63
N ALA A 275 0.93 18.43 5.45
CA ALA A 275 0.94 19.33 4.32
C ALA A 275 1.13 20.76 4.76
N THR A 276 1.98 21.53 4.06
CA THR A 276 2.21 22.94 4.29
C THR A 276 1.91 23.71 3.03
N GLY A 277 1.22 24.82 3.12
CA GLY A 277 0.83 25.62 1.95
C GLY A 277 0.30 27.00 2.31
N TYR A 278 0.00 27.77 1.29
CA TYR A 278 -0.54 29.12 1.42
C TYR A 278 -2.05 29.11 1.22
N ASN A 279 -2.76 29.83 2.10
CA ASN A 279 -4.15 30.23 1.97
C ASN A 279 -4.25 31.72 2.29
N ASN A 280 -4.83 32.53 1.42
CA ASN A 280 -4.93 33.98 1.58
C ASN A 280 -3.58 34.65 1.92
N GLY A 281 -2.51 34.21 1.27
CA GLY A 281 -1.15 34.74 1.48
C GLY A 281 -0.46 34.29 2.77
N THR A 282 -1.14 33.55 3.65
CA THR A 282 -0.58 33.05 4.92
C THR A 282 -0.11 31.62 4.78
N LEU A 283 1.14 31.35 5.16
CA LEU A 283 1.70 30.00 5.23
C LEU A 283 1.12 29.28 6.44
N THR A 284 0.47 28.15 6.19
CA THR A 284 -0.14 27.32 7.25
C THR A 284 0.21 25.85 7.06
N GLU A 285 -0.04 25.06 8.09
CA GLU A 285 0.22 23.64 8.14
C GLU A 285 -1.05 22.87 8.51
N LYS A 286 -1.25 21.72 7.91
CA LYS A 286 -2.30 20.76 8.26
C LYS A 286 -1.68 19.39 8.44
N ASN A 287 -2.12 18.70 9.49
CA ASN A 287 -1.64 17.39 9.88
C ASN A 287 -2.80 16.39 9.91
N TRP A 288 -2.51 15.15 9.58
CA TRP A 288 -3.40 14.00 9.77
C TRP A 288 -2.64 12.92 10.50
N VAL A 289 -3.11 12.55 11.68
CA VAL A 289 -2.49 11.51 12.51
C VAL A 289 -3.55 10.51 12.89
N CYS A 290 -3.29 9.21 12.68
CA CYS A 290 -4.10 8.15 13.24
C CYS A 290 -3.24 6.92 13.57
N LYS A 291 -3.72 6.13 14.54
CA LYS A 291 -3.16 4.85 14.93
C LYS A 291 -4.21 3.77 14.76
N ILE A 292 -3.86 2.73 14.03
CA ILE A 292 -4.74 1.58 13.79
C ILE A 292 -4.14 0.38 14.54
N TYR A 293 -4.95 -0.27 15.36
CA TYR A 293 -4.57 -1.46 16.12
C TYR A 293 -5.21 -2.70 15.54
N GLY A 294 -4.63 -3.86 15.82
CA GLY A 294 -5.24 -5.15 15.52
C GLY A 294 -6.59 -5.30 16.22
N LYS A 295 -7.56 -5.91 15.55
CA LYS A 295 -8.92 -6.14 16.07
C LYS A 295 -9.59 -7.30 15.34
N ASP A 296 -10.49 -8.01 16.03
CA ASP A 296 -11.33 -9.06 15.44
C ASP A 296 -10.53 -10.18 14.73
N GLY A 297 -9.34 -10.51 15.29
CA GLY A 297 -8.45 -11.53 14.75
C GLY A 297 -7.71 -11.11 13.47
N MET A 298 -7.62 -9.83 13.18
CA MET A 298 -6.74 -9.23 12.18
C MET A 298 -5.65 -8.42 12.87
N THR A 299 -4.41 -8.50 12.39
CA THR A 299 -3.34 -7.61 12.81
C THR A 299 -3.61 -6.18 12.36
N ALA A 300 -2.90 -5.19 12.89
CA ALA A 300 -3.06 -3.79 12.49
C ALA A 300 -2.77 -3.60 10.99
N ILE A 301 -1.70 -4.23 10.48
CA ILE A 301 -1.34 -4.13 9.07
C ILE A 301 -2.37 -4.80 8.15
N GLU A 302 -2.90 -5.98 8.54
CA GLU A 302 -3.97 -6.66 7.81
C GLU A 302 -5.23 -5.80 7.77
N ARG A 303 -5.62 -5.29 8.93
CA ARG A 303 -6.80 -4.42 9.07
C ARG A 303 -6.65 -3.14 8.29
N ALA A 304 -5.53 -2.43 8.44
CA ALA A 304 -5.27 -1.19 7.72
C ALA A 304 -5.27 -1.41 6.20
N THR A 305 -4.52 -2.38 5.69
CA THR A 305 -4.45 -2.63 4.25
C THR A 305 -5.79 -3.10 3.67
N ALA A 306 -6.43 -4.08 4.31
CA ALA A 306 -7.68 -4.65 3.81
C ALA A 306 -8.86 -3.67 3.86
N SER A 307 -8.90 -2.78 4.87
CA SER A 307 -9.98 -1.79 4.97
C SER A 307 -9.90 -0.73 3.87
N GLY A 308 -8.69 -0.28 3.50
CA GLY A 308 -8.50 0.63 2.37
C GLY A 308 -9.03 0.03 1.06
N VAL A 309 -8.61 -1.20 0.76
CA VAL A 309 -9.11 -1.94 -0.41
C VAL A 309 -10.62 -2.11 -0.37
N ALA A 310 -11.16 -2.53 0.79
CA ALA A 310 -12.58 -2.79 0.93
C ALA A 310 -13.41 -1.52 0.70
N GLU A 311 -12.95 -0.37 1.20
CA GLU A 311 -13.66 0.89 0.98
C GLU A 311 -13.61 1.33 -0.48
N VAL A 312 -12.45 1.26 -1.11
CA VAL A 312 -12.30 1.58 -2.54
C VAL A 312 -13.20 0.68 -3.40
N LEU A 313 -13.31 -0.61 -3.08
CA LEU A 313 -14.24 -1.53 -3.75
C LEU A 313 -15.73 -1.15 -3.51
N CYS A 314 -16.08 -0.65 -2.34
CA CYS A 314 -17.43 -0.13 -2.08
C CYS A 314 -17.73 1.15 -2.88
N ILE A 315 -16.78 2.08 -2.97
CA ILE A 315 -16.87 3.28 -3.78
C ILE A 315 -17.02 2.92 -5.26
N LEU A 316 -16.23 1.96 -5.75
CA LEU A 316 -16.33 1.43 -7.11
C LEU A 316 -17.71 0.81 -7.39
N LYS A 317 -18.20 -0.06 -6.49
CA LYS A 317 -19.51 -0.68 -6.59
C LYS A 317 -20.64 0.36 -6.70
N ASN A 318 -20.49 1.49 -6.02
CA ASN A 318 -21.43 2.61 -6.03
C ASN A 318 -21.24 3.55 -7.24
N LYS A 319 -20.34 3.19 -8.20
CA LYS A 319 -20.04 3.95 -9.42
C LYS A 319 -19.57 5.38 -9.17
N LYS A 320 -18.81 5.58 -8.11
CA LYS A 320 -18.26 6.90 -7.73
C LYS A 320 -16.80 7.10 -8.20
N LEU A 321 -16.22 6.15 -8.93
CA LEU A 321 -14.88 6.24 -9.49
C LEU A 321 -14.92 6.48 -10.99
N ASN A 322 -13.90 7.19 -11.49
CA ASN A 322 -13.69 7.39 -12.91
C ASN A 322 -13.37 6.05 -13.62
N LEU A 323 -13.64 5.98 -14.90
CA LEU A 323 -13.19 4.92 -15.78
C LEU A 323 -11.75 5.23 -16.24
N GLY A 324 -11.04 4.20 -16.71
CA GLY A 324 -9.62 4.29 -17.05
C GLY A 324 -8.71 4.13 -15.84
N PHE A 325 -7.48 4.61 -15.93
CA PHE A 325 -6.49 4.56 -14.86
C PHE A 325 -6.86 5.54 -13.73
N VAL A 326 -7.11 5.01 -12.54
CA VAL A 326 -7.49 5.78 -11.35
C VAL A 326 -6.33 5.81 -10.37
N LYS A 327 -5.79 7.00 -10.11
CA LYS A 327 -4.78 7.22 -9.08
C LYS A 327 -5.42 7.20 -7.71
N GLN A 328 -4.67 6.85 -6.68
CA GLN A 328 -5.20 6.81 -5.32
C GLN A 328 -5.65 8.21 -4.83
N GLU A 329 -4.91 9.25 -5.17
CA GLU A 329 -5.26 10.63 -4.85
C GLU A 329 -6.50 11.18 -5.59
N ASP A 330 -6.99 10.47 -6.62
CA ASP A 330 -8.22 10.81 -7.34
C ASP A 330 -9.47 10.15 -6.72
N ILE A 331 -9.28 9.27 -5.73
CA ILE A 331 -10.39 8.64 -5.00
C ILE A 331 -11.08 9.70 -4.12
N PRO A 332 -12.42 9.83 -4.18
CA PRO A 332 -13.15 10.82 -3.39
C PRO A 332 -12.91 10.63 -1.89
N PHE A 333 -12.19 11.59 -1.29
CA PHE A 333 -11.77 11.50 0.12
C PHE A 333 -12.95 11.34 1.09
N ASP A 334 -14.01 12.15 0.92
CA ASP A 334 -15.16 12.11 1.82
C ASP A 334 -15.89 10.77 1.75
N ASP A 335 -16.01 10.16 0.56
CA ASP A 335 -16.56 8.83 0.40
C ASP A 335 -15.66 7.77 1.03
N PHE A 336 -14.33 7.95 0.94
CA PHE A 336 -13.37 7.03 1.54
C PHE A 336 -13.38 7.10 3.06
N ILE A 337 -13.25 8.30 3.65
CA ILE A 337 -13.03 8.44 5.10
C ILE A 337 -14.33 8.22 5.91
N ASN A 338 -15.49 8.53 5.33
CA ASN A 338 -16.80 8.33 5.98
C ASN A 338 -17.44 6.98 5.63
N GLY A 339 -16.77 6.17 4.82
CA GLY A 339 -17.24 4.83 4.47
C GLY A 339 -17.08 3.81 5.60
N LYS A 340 -17.81 2.72 5.52
CA LYS A 340 -17.86 1.63 6.52
C LYS A 340 -16.48 1.09 6.92
N PHE A 341 -15.56 1.01 5.98
CA PHE A 341 -14.22 0.47 6.21
C PHE A 341 -13.16 1.58 6.29
N GLY A 342 -13.44 2.75 5.71
CA GLY A 342 -12.53 3.89 5.70
C GLY A 342 -12.47 4.65 7.03
N GLU A 343 -13.51 4.57 7.86
CA GLU A 343 -13.59 5.23 9.17
C GLU A 343 -12.40 4.95 10.10
N ILE A 344 -11.70 3.83 9.91
CA ILE A 344 -10.53 3.46 10.72
C ILE A 344 -9.34 4.39 10.52
N TYR A 345 -9.32 5.17 9.44
CA TYR A 345 -8.27 6.14 9.14
C TYR A 345 -8.61 7.55 9.65
N GLY A 346 -9.76 7.72 10.30
CA GLY A 346 -10.14 8.97 10.95
C GLY A 346 -9.06 9.41 11.95
N THR A 347 -8.94 10.72 12.16
CA THR A 347 -8.04 11.27 13.18
C THR A 347 -8.52 10.86 14.57
N THR A 348 -7.59 10.38 15.39
CA THR A 348 -7.82 10.09 16.82
C THR A 348 -7.84 11.35 17.67
#